data_72c7903e55148b13b2a5f72e8c0a6388
#
_entry.id   72c7903e55148b13b2a5f72e8c0a6388
#
_cell.length_a   1.000
_cell.length_b   1.000
_cell.length_c   1.000
_cell.angle_alpha   90.00
_cell.angle_beta   90.00
_cell.angle_gamma   90.00
#
_symmetry.space_group_name_H-M   'P 1'
#
loop_
_entity.id
_entity.type
_entity.pdbx_description
1 polymer ?
#
loop_
_entity_poly.entity_id
_entity_poly.type
_entity_poly.pdbx_seq_one_letter_code
_entity_poly.pdbx_strand_id
1 'polypeptide(L)'
;MKLTNKVFTAQAKAKGGRDGAISTSNDALTLTLSTPKEMGGPGKAGATNPEQLFAAGYAACFEGALGVAARQADVKLQDVTVEALIGFGQAEDGGYGISADLHVNLPGFSQAQAEQLVEAAHGICPYSRATRGNIEVNLTTTTQAA
;
A
#
# COMPACT_ATOMS: atom_id res chain seq x y z
N MET A 1 -14.63 -7.79 -10.09
CA MET A 1 -14.51 -6.44 -10.74
C MET A 1 -13.81 -6.61 -12.06
N LYS A 2 -14.33 -5.98 -13.12
CA LYS A 2 -13.74 -6.00 -14.46
C LYS A 2 -13.63 -4.57 -14.97
N LEU A 3 -12.46 -4.21 -15.54
CA LEU A 3 -12.26 -2.88 -16.10
C LEU A 3 -13.00 -2.78 -17.44
N THR A 4 -13.77 -1.73 -17.62
CA THR A 4 -14.44 -1.40 -18.89
C THR A 4 -13.56 -0.51 -19.78
N ASN A 5 -12.64 0.24 -19.16
CA ASN A 5 -11.68 1.09 -19.86
C ASN A 5 -10.33 1.01 -19.16
N LYS A 6 -9.30 0.61 -19.89
CA LYS A 6 -7.94 0.53 -19.39
C LYS A 6 -7.19 1.78 -19.82
N VAL A 7 -7.05 2.73 -18.91
CA VAL A 7 -6.42 4.03 -19.18
C VAL A 7 -4.90 3.91 -19.33
N PHE A 8 -4.29 2.98 -18.58
CA PHE A 8 -2.83 2.88 -18.46
C PHE A 8 -2.46 1.47 -18.03
N THR A 9 -1.27 1.01 -18.44
CA THR A 9 -0.71 -0.28 -18.02
C THR A 9 0.72 -0.07 -17.54
N ALA A 10 0.96 -0.37 -16.26
CA ALA A 10 2.31 -0.45 -15.72
C ALA A 10 2.91 -1.82 -16.04
N GLN A 11 4.23 -1.86 -16.25
CA GLN A 11 4.93 -3.09 -16.59
C GLN A 11 6.18 -3.24 -15.73
N ALA A 12 6.36 -4.42 -15.16
CA ALA A 12 7.56 -4.79 -14.42
C ALA A 12 7.94 -6.23 -14.77
N LYS A 13 9.21 -6.55 -14.62
CA LYS A 13 9.77 -7.88 -14.86
C LYS A 13 10.55 -8.31 -13.62
N ALA A 14 10.40 -9.56 -13.23
CA ALA A 14 11.20 -10.19 -12.18
C ALA A 14 12.00 -11.36 -12.74
N LYS A 15 13.20 -11.55 -12.21
CA LYS A 15 14.07 -12.68 -12.52
C LYS A 15 14.75 -13.17 -11.24
N GLY A 16 14.72 -14.46 -10.98
CA GLY A 16 15.34 -15.05 -9.80
C GLY A 16 14.48 -15.05 -8.54
N GLY A 17 13.20 -14.71 -8.65
CA GLY A 17 12.26 -14.75 -7.53
C GLY A 17 12.60 -13.83 -6.37
N ARG A 18 12.37 -14.30 -5.15
CA ARG A 18 12.56 -13.51 -3.93
C ARG A 18 14.02 -13.15 -3.61
N ASP A 19 14.99 -13.78 -4.29
CA ASP A 19 16.42 -13.48 -4.12
C ASP A 19 17.05 -13.02 -5.44
N GLY A 20 16.25 -12.53 -6.35
CA GLY A 20 16.66 -12.04 -7.65
C GLY A 20 16.59 -10.52 -7.77
N ALA A 21 15.96 -10.06 -8.85
CA ALA A 21 15.84 -8.65 -9.15
C ALA A 21 14.52 -8.33 -9.84
N ILE A 22 14.08 -7.08 -9.71
CA ILE A 22 12.94 -6.54 -10.46
C ILE A 22 13.35 -5.26 -11.18
N SER A 23 12.68 -4.99 -12.30
CA SER A 23 12.79 -3.70 -12.98
C SER A 23 11.46 -3.33 -13.61
N THR A 24 11.16 -2.04 -13.64
CA THR A 24 10.03 -1.50 -14.42
C THR A 24 10.49 -1.17 -15.84
N SER A 25 9.55 -1.08 -16.79
CA SER A 25 9.85 -0.83 -18.19
C SER A 25 10.57 0.51 -18.45
N ASN A 26 10.37 1.49 -17.55
CA ASN A 26 11.04 2.81 -17.61
C ASN A 26 12.25 2.92 -16.67
N ASP A 27 12.66 1.81 -16.05
CA ASP A 27 13.75 1.75 -15.07
C ASP A 27 13.57 2.66 -13.83
N ALA A 28 12.36 3.16 -13.59
CA ALA A 28 12.09 3.94 -12.37
C ALA A 28 12.31 3.11 -11.11
N LEU A 29 12.03 1.80 -11.18
CA LEU A 29 12.42 0.83 -10.15
C LEU A 29 13.36 -0.18 -10.78
N THR A 30 14.56 -0.29 -10.22
CA THR A 30 15.56 -1.31 -10.56
C THR A 30 16.16 -1.76 -9.24
N LEU A 31 15.67 -2.88 -8.71
CA LEU A 31 15.93 -3.26 -7.32
C LEU A 31 16.35 -4.73 -7.23
N THR A 32 17.27 -4.97 -6.30
CA THR A 32 17.64 -6.32 -5.86
C THR A 32 16.66 -6.79 -4.79
N LEU A 33 16.30 -8.05 -4.83
CA LEU A 33 15.43 -8.70 -3.86
C LEU A 33 16.23 -9.63 -2.95
N SER A 34 15.79 -9.74 -1.72
CA SER A 34 16.31 -10.74 -0.78
C SER A 34 15.20 -11.22 0.13
N THR A 35 15.14 -12.53 0.33
CA THR A 35 14.20 -13.13 1.28
C THR A 35 14.57 -12.67 2.69
N PRO A 36 13.61 -12.13 3.47
CA PRO A 36 13.88 -11.69 4.85
C PRO A 36 14.38 -12.81 5.75
N LYS A 37 15.15 -12.45 6.76
CA LYS A 37 15.67 -13.41 7.76
C LYS A 37 14.53 -14.11 8.50
N GLU A 38 13.47 -13.39 8.78
CA GLU A 38 12.26 -13.91 9.45
C GLU A 38 11.59 -15.03 8.64
N MET A 39 11.82 -15.06 7.34
CA MET A 39 11.35 -16.11 6.44
C MET A 39 12.43 -17.19 6.17
N GLY A 40 13.55 -17.14 6.89
CA GLY A 40 14.67 -18.08 6.74
C GLY A 40 15.64 -17.71 5.61
N GLY A 41 15.55 -16.51 5.07
CA GLY A 41 16.43 -16.04 4.00
C GLY A 41 17.66 -15.28 4.47
N PRO A 42 18.51 -14.83 3.52
CA PRO A 42 19.75 -14.12 3.86
C PRO A 42 19.54 -12.69 4.36
N GLY A 43 18.41 -12.05 4.04
CA GLY A 43 18.11 -10.68 4.46
C GLY A 43 19.21 -9.69 4.10
N LYS A 44 19.63 -9.67 2.83
CA LYS A 44 20.74 -8.82 2.36
C LYS A 44 20.42 -7.34 2.55
N ALA A 45 21.39 -6.59 3.05
CA ALA A 45 21.27 -5.14 3.23
C ALA A 45 21.02 -4.45 1.88
N GLY A 46 20.12 -3.47 1.87
CA GLY A 46 19.77 -2.70 0.68
C GLY A 46 18.87 -3.41 -0.33
N ALA A 47 18.48 -4.66 -0.06
CA ALA A 47 17.55 -5.39 -0.89
C ALA A 47 16.11 -5.19 -0.41
N THR A 48 15.17 -5.27 -1.34
CA THR A 48 13.73 -5.22 -1.06
C THR A 48 13.09 -6.60 -1.14
N ASN A 49 11.78 -6.65 -0.98
CA ASN A 49 10.99 -7.87 -1.11
C ASN A 49 9.58 -7.52 -1.65
N PRO A 50 8.80 -8.51 -2.09
CA PRO A 50 7.46 -8.25 -2.62
C PRO A 50 6.53 -7.54 -1.63
N GLU A 51 6.65 -7.83 -0.35
CA GLU A 51 5.80 -7.22 0.68
C GLU A 51 6.11 -5.73 0.85
N GLN A 52 7.38 -5.33 0.80
CA GLN A 52 7.76 -3.91 0.80
C GLN A 52 7.26 -3.19 -0.45
N LEU A 53 7.34 -3.83 -1.61
CA LEU A 53 6.83 -3.25 -2.86
C LEU A 53 5.31 -3.07 -2.80
N PHE A 54 4.60 -4.04 -2.26
CA PHE A 54 3.15 -3.95 -2.06
C PHE A 54 2.81 -2.82 -1.08
N ALA A 55 3.55 -2.72 0.03
CA ALA A 55 3.37 -1.66 1.02
C ALA A 55 3.57 -0.28 0.43
N ALA A 56 4.65 -0.07 -0.33
CA ALA A 56 4.94 1.20 -0.99
C ALA A 56 3.84 1.57 -1.99
N GLY A 57 3.40 0.61 -2.80
CA GLY A 57 2.31 0.80 -3.76
C GLY A 57 1.00 1.16 -3.07
N TYR A 58 0.66 0.42 -2.01
CA TYR A 58 -0.60 0.66 -1.28
C TYR A 58 -0.59 2.04 -0.61
N ALA A 59 0.49 2.38 0.08
CA ALA A 59 0.62 3.69 0.73
C ALA A 59 0.44 4.85 -0.27
N ALA A 60 1.13 4.79 -1.41
CA ALA A 60 1.04 5.82 -2.44
C ALA A 60 -0.37 5.88 -3.08
N CYS A 61 -0.96 4.73 -3.38
CA CYS A 61 -2.30 4.65 -3.96
C CYS A 61 -3.35 5.20 -2.99
N PHE A 62 -3.24 4.86 -1.72
CA PHE A 62 -4.17 5.34 -0.68
C PHE A 62 -4.07 6.85 -0.46
N GLU A 63 -2.83 7.39 -0.40
CA GLU A 63 -2.63 8.83 -0.30
C GLU A 63 -3.23 9.58 -1.50
N GLY A 64 -3.08 9.03 -2.70
CA GLY A 64 -3.74 9.56 -3.89
C GLY A 64 -5.26 9.59 -3.75
N ALA A 65 -5.84 8.53 -3.20
CA ALA A 65 -7.28 8.45 -2.93
C ALA A 65 -7.73 9.47 -1.87
N LEU A 66 -6.90 9.73 -0.85
CA LEU A 66 -7.15 10.80 0.12
C LEU A 66 -7.23 12.16 -0.57
N GLY A 67 -6.35 12.42 -1.53
CA GLY A 67 -6.40 13.65 -2.32
C GLY A 67 -7.72 13.80 -3.08
N VAL A 68 -8.25 12.71 -3.62
CA VAL A 68 -9.56 12.73 -4.27
C VAL A 68 -10.67 12.99 -3.24
N ALA A 69 -10.65 12.30 -2.12
CA ALA A 69 -11.63 12.48 -1.05
C ALA A 69 -11.64 13.93 -0.53
N ALA A 70 -10.46 14.50 -0.34
CA ALA A 70 -10.31 15.90 0.11
C ALA A 70 -10.90 16.88 -0.89
N ARG A 71 -10.65 16.70 -2.19
CA ARG A 71 -11.26 17.54 -3.23
C ARG A 71 -12.77 17.44 -3.24
N GLN A 72 -13.31 16.24 -3.07
CA GLN A 72 -14.76 16.02 -2.99
C GLN A 72 -15.39 16.68 -1.76
N ALA A 73 -14.63 16.76 -0.66
CA ALA A 73 -15.07 17.41 0.58
C ALA A 73 -14.74 18.90 0.64
N ASP A 74 -14.09 19.45 -0.39
CA ASP A 74 -13.64 20.85 -0.48
C ASP A 74 -12.73 21.24 0.70
N VAL A 75 -11.78 20.36 1.02
CA VAL A 75 -10.76 20.60 2.05
C VAL A 75 -9.38 20.39 1.47
N LYS A 76 -8.36 21.01 2.10
CA LYS A 76 -6.96 20.87 1.70
C LYS A 76 -6.23 19.97 2.68
N LEU A 77 -5.50 19.02 2.15
CA LEU A 77 -4.56 18.19 2.91
C LEU A 77 -3.23 18.93 3.04
N GLN A 78 -2.61 18.80 4.20
CA GLN A 78 -1.28 19.34 4.47
C GLN A 78 -0.53 18.36 5.36
N ASP A 79 0.70 18.00 4.93
CA ASP A 79 1.60 17.10 5.67
C ASP A 79 0.96 15.74 6.03
N VAL A 80 0.07 15.25 5.18
CA VAL A 80 -0.55 13.94 5.35
C VAL A 80 0.47 12.84 5.08
N THR A 81 0.44 11.81 5.90
CA THR A 81 1.26 10.61 5.70
C THR A 81 0.40 9.35 5.74
N VAL A 82 0.77 8.38 4.92
CA VAL A 82 0.20 7.04 4.93
C VAL A 82 1.34 6.05 5.11
N GLU A 83 1.27 5.25 6.15
CA GLU A 83 2.18 4.14 6.38
C GLU A 83 1.41 2.84 6.19
N ALA A 84 1.92 1.97 5.33
CA ALA A 84 1.32 0.66 5.09
C ALA A 84 2.23 -0.43 5.68
N LEU A 85 1.66 -1.29 6.52
CA LEU A 85 2.34 -2.44 7.09
C LEU A 85 1.72 -3.69 6.48
N ILE A 86 2.51 -4.42 5.71
CA ILE A 86 2.07 -5.63 5.03
C ILE A 86 2.65 -6.83 5.75
N GLY A 87 1.77 -7.62 6.37
CA GLY A 87 2.14 -8.87 7.00
C GLY A 87 2.18 -10.00 5.99
N PHE A 88 3.09 -10.95 6.17
CA PHE A 88 3.15 -12.20 5.41
C PHE A 88 3.05 -13.36 6.39
N GLY A 89 2.26 -14.35 6.09
CA GLY A 89 2.12 -15.50 6.98
C GLY A 89 1.24 -16.59 6.40
N GLN A 90 1.00 -17.61 7.22
CA GLN A 90 0.11 -18.69 6.87
C GLN A 90 -1.34 -18.28 7.13
N ALA A 91 -2.19 -18.48 6.13
CA ALA A 91 -3.61 -18.22 6.22
C ALA A 91 -4.36 -19.40 6.86
N GLU A 92 -5.62 -19.16 7.24
CA GLU A 92 -6.46 -20.18 7.90
C GLU A 92 -6.70 -21.43 7.03
N ASP A 93 -6.61 -21.29 5.71
CA ASP A 93 -6.74 -22.41 4.77
C ASP A 93 -5.44 -23.22 4.58
N GLY A 94 -4.37 -22.85 5.28
CA GLY A 94 -3.06 -23.46 5.20
C GLY A 94 -2.15 -22.91 4.11
N GLY A 95 -2.65 -22.04 3.22
CA GLY A 95 -1.85 -21.35 2.22
C GLY A 95 -1.13 -20.14 2.80
N TYR A 96 -0.26 -19.51 2.01
CA TYR A 96 0.36 -18.25 2.40
C TYR A 96 -0.51 -17.07 1.97
N GLY A 97 -0.53 -16.04 2.81
CA GLY A 97 -1.31 -14.84 2.57
C GLY A 97 -0.64 -13.60 3.12
N ILE A 98 -1.26 -12.47 2.85
CA ILE A 98 -0.84 -11.17 3.37
C ILE A 98 -1.98 -10.50 4.11
N SER A 99 -1.62 -9.62 5.04
CA SER A 99 -2.54 -8.68 5.70
C SER A 99 -2.04 -7.26 5.50
N ALA A 100 -2.90 -6.28 5.72
CA ALA A 100 -2.54 -4.88 5.58
C ALA A 100 -3.06 -4.06 6.77
N ASP A 101 -2.19 -3.24 7.35
CA ASP A 101 -2.55 -2.20 8.30
C ASP A 101 -2.12 -0.87 7.69
N LEU A 102 -3.06 0.08 7.57
CA LEU A 102 -2.80 1.42 7.07
C LEU A 102 -2.91 2.42 8.22
N HIS A 103 -1.82 3.11 8.51
CA HIS A 103 -1.79 4.19 9.48
C HIS A 103 -1.78 5.52 8.73
N VAL A 104 -2.85 6.28 8.88
CA VAL A 104 -3.05 7.53 8.15
C VAL A 104 -3.07 8.69 9.12
N ASN A 105 -2.16 9.64 8.94
CA ASN A 105 -2.08 10.83 9.78
C ASN A 105 -2.48 12.07 8.99
N LEU A 106 -3.48 12.80 9.48
CA LEU A 106 -4.01 14.01 8.86
C LEU A 106 -3.89 15.19 9.85
N PRO A 107 -2.73 15.86 9.89
CA PRO A 107 -2.58 17.02 10.77
C PRO A 107 -3.57 18.14 10.44
N GLY A 108 -4.04 18.84 11.46
CA GLY A 108 -4.93 20.00 11.30
C GLY A 108 -6.41 19.68 11.16
N PHE A 109 -6.79 18.41 11.12
CA PHE A 109 -8.19 17.98 11.11
C PHE A 109 -8.64 17.53 12.49
N SER A 110 -9.95 17.61 12.75
CA SER A 110 -10.52 16.91 13.89
C SER A 110 -10.46 15.39 13.63
N GLN A 111 -10.47 14.60 14.69
CA GLN A 111 -10.45 13.13 14.55
C GLN A 111 -11.64 12.66 13.69
N ALA A 112 -12.82 13.20 13.91
CA ALA A 112 -14.03 12.83 13.16
C ALA A 112 -13.90 13.17 11.67
N GLN A 113 -13.38 14.33 11.32
CA GLN A 113 -13.16 14.73 9.91
C GLN A 113 -12.12 13.82 9.25
N ALA A 114 -11.02 13.54 9.96
CA ALA A 114 -9.95 12.68 9.47
C ALA A 114 -10.47 11.27 9.19
N GLU A 115 -11.25 10.70 10.10
CA GLU A 115 -11.84 9.38 9.91
C GLU A 115 -12.79 9.34 8.73
N GLN A 116 -13.60 10.38 8.50
CA GLN A 116 -14.47 10.47 7.33
C GLN A 116 -13.67 10.48 6.03
N LEU A 117 -12.56 11.25 5.98
CA LEU A 117 -11.70 11.31 4.81
C LEU A 117 -11.01 9.96 4.55
N VAL A 118 -10.53 9.30 5.59
CA VAL A 118 -9.89 7.98 5.48
C VAL A 118 -10.88 6.93 4.99
N GLU A 119 -12.10 6.93 5.51
CA GLU A 119 -13.14 6.01 5.06
C GLU A 119 -13.51 6.25 3.59
N ALA A 120 -13.64 7.51 3.18
CA ALA A 120 -13.89 7.87 1.79
C ALA A 120 -12.74 7.41 0.89
N ALA A 121 -11.49 7.63 1.30
CA ALA A 121 -10.30 7.19 0.58
C ALA A 121 -10.27 5.67 0.43
N HIS A 122 -10.64 4.93 1.48
CA HIS A 122 -10.72 3.46 1.44
C HIS A 122 -11.74 2.98 0.39
N GLY A 123 -12.84 3.72 0.22
CA GLY A 123 -13.83 3.44 -0.82
C GLY A 123 -13.32 3.72 -2.23
N ILE A 124 -12.46 4.71 -2.40
CA ILE A 124 -11.95 5.18 -3.70
C ILE A 124 -10.69 4.42 -4.15
N CYS A 125 -9.78 4.11 -3.22
CA CYS A 125 -8.47 3.55 -3.51
C CYS A 125 -8.58 2.24 -4.30
N PRO A 126 -7.99 2.15 -5.50
CA PRO A 126 -8.02 0.92 -6.29
C PRO A 126 -7.40 -0.28 -5.58
N TYR A 127 -6.36 -0.09 -4.76
CA TYR A 127 -5.78 -1.17 -3.97
C TYR A 127 -6.73 -1.63 -2.87
N SER A 128 -7.39 -0.71 -2.17
CA SER A 128 -8.43 -1.07 -1.19
C SER A 128 -9.58 -1.83 -1.85
N ARG A 129 -9.97 -1.44 -3.05
CA ARG A 129 -11.01 -2.16 -3.81
C ARG A 129 -10.54 -3.54 -4.26
N ALA A 130 -9.24 -3.73 -4.50
CA ALA A 130 -8.67 -5.03 -4.83
C ALA A 130 -8.54 -5.96 -3.62
N THR A 131 -8.28 -5.40 -2.44
CA THR A 131 -8.06 -6.16 -1.20
C THR A 131 -9.34 -6.44 -0.42
N ARG A 132 -10.32 -5.54 -0.47
CA ARG A 132 -11.56 -5.63 0.29
C ARG A 132 -12.31 -6.94 0.02
N GLY A 133 -12.71 -7.61 1.10
CA GLY A 133 -13.42 -8.88 1.02
C GLY A 133 -12.53 -10.08 0.72
N ASN A 134 -11.21 -9.87 0.58
CA ASN A 134 -10.25 -10.91 0.31
C ASN A 134 -9.18 -11.05 1.40
N ILE A 135 -8.58 -9.94 1.84
CA ILE A 135 -7.62 -9.94 2.93
C ILE A 135 -8.09 -8.99 4.04
N GLU A 136 -7.55 -9.19 5.24
CA GLU A 136 -7.80 -8.28 6.36
C GLU A 136 -7.06 -6.97 6.14
N VAL A 137 -7.79 -5.85 6.18
CA VAL A 137 -7.24 -4.49 6.09
C VAL A 137 -7.74 -3.68 7.28
N ASN A 138 -6.82 -3.20 8.10
CA ASN A 138 -7.13 -2.37 9.27
C ASN A 138 -6.69 -0.93 9.00
N LEU A 139 -7.55 0.02 9.37
CA LEU A 139 -7.27 1.45 9.22
C LEU A 139 -7.10 2.08 10.60
N THR A 140 -6.03 2.81 10.79
CA THR A 140 -5.80 3.65 11.98
C THR A 140 -5.63 5.08 11.54
N THR A 141 -6.42 5.98 12.12
CA THR A 141 -6.43 7.39 11.76
C THR A 141 -5.94 8.23 12.94
N THR A 142 -4.96 9.10 12.70
CA THR A 142 -4.45 10.05 13.68
C THR A 142 -4.43 11.46 13.10
N THR A 143 -4.31 12.47 13.98
CA THR A 143 -4.30 13.89 13.60
C THR A 143 -3.16 14.62 14.28
N GLN A 144 -2.02 13.97 14.47
CA GLN A 144 -0.88 14.52 15.18
C GLN A 144 -0.13 15.52 14.30
N ALA A 145 0.36 16.60 14.92
CA ALA A 145 1.19 17.58 14.24
C ALA A 145 2.47 16.92 13.69
N ALA A 146 2.88 17.38 12.51
CA ALA A 146 4.08 16.85 11.83
C ALA A 146 5.37 17.22 12.60
#